data_ac03bb4f8323ea5a65f866021da3b134
#
_entry.id   ac03bb4f8323ea5a65f866021da3b134
#
_cell.length_a   1.000
_cell.length_b   1.000
_cell.length_c   1.000
_cell.angle_alpha   90.00
_cell.angle_beta   90.00
_cell.angle_gamma   90.00
#
_symmetry.space_group_name_H-M   'P 1'
#
loop_
_entity.id
_entity.type
_entity.pdbx_description
1 polymer ?
#
loop_
_entity_poly.entity_id
_entity_poly.type
_entity_poly.pdbx_seq_one_letter_code
_entity_poly.pdbx_strand_id
1 'polypeptide(L)'
;MDSKNTKKKVLFVCNKGGHYSQMLELKSLMQHYDSYVLTEKKNAQEDLIGFAQAMSMENYNVMNHKLWNFLKSLRRCRKIWKQIKPQYIISTGAAFALPMYIIGKLYGSKLIWIETRAKVYTPTRTGRQISKFCDKIIVQWPEMLEVYGEKAVYHGILA
;
A
#
# COMPACT_ATOMS: atom_id res chain seq x y z
N MET A 1 -36.14 -5.71 1.63
CA MET A 1 -35.04 -5.06 2.38
C MET A 1 -33.75 -5.27 1.61
N ASP A 2 -33.41 -4.31 0.75
CA ASP A 2 -32.18 -4.39 -0.05
C ASP A 2 -30.98 -4.19 0.85
N SER A 3 -30.23 -5.26 1.12
CA SER A 3 -28.90 -5.13 1.70
C SER A 3 -28.04 -4.41 0.64
N LYS A 4 -27.85 -3.10 0.80
CA LYS A 4 -26.85 -2.38 0.05
C LYS A 4 -25.53 -3.11 0.22
N ASN A 5 -25.15 -3.87 -0.79
CA ASN A 5 -23.81 -4.49 -0.87
C ASN A 5 -22.77 -3.37 -0.97
N THR A 6 -22.43 -2.78 0.18
CA THR A 6 -21.45 -1.70 0.25
C THR A 6 -20.10 -2.32 -0.03
N LYS A 7 -19.50 -1.93 -1.17
CA LYS A 7 -18.15 -2.37 -1.53
C LYS A 7 -17.19 -2.11 -0.37
N LYS A 8 -16.30 -3.06 -0.12
CA LYS A 8 -15.25 -2.91 0.89
C LYS A 8 -14.30 -1.76 0.48
N LYS A 9 -13.91 -0.95 1.45
CA LYS A 9 -12.96 0.15 1.24
C LYS A 9 -11.53 -0.36 1.28
N VAL A 10 -10.81 -0.09 0.20
CA VAL A 10 -9.40 -0.49 0.04
C VAL A 10 -8.55 0.74 -0.25
N LEU A 11 -7.50 0.93 0.53
CA LEU A 11 -6.52 1.99 0.33
C LEU A 11 -5.23 1.38 -0.24
N PHE A 12 -4.90 1.75 -1.46
CA PHE A 12 -3.64 1.42 -2.10
C PHE A 12 -2.62 2.51 -1.81
N VAL A 13 -1.39 2.13 -1.46
CA VAL A 13 -0.34 3.08 -1.07
C VAL A 13 0.93 2.80 -1.84
N CYS A 14 1.43 3.78 -2.58
CA CYS A 14 2.70 3.67 -3.30
C CYS A 14 3.36 5.04 -3.47
N ASN A 15 4.68 5.06 -3.65
CA ASN A 15 5.35 6.25 -4.14
C ASN A 15 5.30 6.31 -5.68
N LYS A 16 5.83 7.40 -6.27
CA LYS A 16 6.00 7.52 -7.73
C LYS A 16 7.04 6.54 -8.28
N GLY A 17 7.12 6.41 -9.59
CA GLY A 17 8.07 5.54 -10.31
C GLY A 17 7.59 4.09 -10.40
N GLY A 18 8.50 3.11 -10.37
CA GLY A 18 8.20 1.70 -10.58
C GLY A 18 7.14 1.11 -9.65
N HIS A 19 7.08 1.56 -8.40
CA HIS A 19 6.02 1.13 -7.47
C HIS A 19 4.64 1.62 -7.89
N TYR A 20 4.56 2.84 -8.46
CA TYR A 20 3.32 3.35 -9.02
C TYR A 20 2.91 2.57 -10.27
N SER A 21 3.85 2.25 -11.17
CA SER A 21 3.57 1.41 -12.35
C SER A 21 3.02 0.04 -11.95
N GLN A 22 3.63 -0.61 -10.96
CA GLN A 22 3.10 -1.86 -10.40
C GLN A 22 1.70 -1.69 -9.77
N MET A 23 1.42 -0.55 -9.16
CA MET A 23 0.10 -0.26 -8.60
C MET A 23 -0.96 -0.15 -9.71
N LEU A 24 -0.63 0.40 -10.87
CA LEU A 24 -1.55 0.50 -11.99
C LEU A 24 -1.93 -0.87 -12.59
N GLU A 25 -1.09 -1.89 -12.43
CA GLU A 25 -1.40 -3.27 -12.81
C GLU A 25 -2.57 -3.86 -11.99
N LEU A 26 -2.90 -3.25 -10.85
CA LEU A 26 -4.02 -3.63 -10.00
C LEU A 26 -5.35 -2.92 -10.33
N LYS A 27 -5.44 -2.19 -11.44
CA LYS A 27 -6.66 -1.45 -11.81
C LYS A 27 -7.91 -2.31 -11.88
N SER A 28 -7.82 -3.51 -12.46
CA SER A 28 -8.93 -4.45 -12.51
C SER A 28 -9.42 -4.86 -11.12
N LEU A 29 -8.50 -5.07 -10.18
CA LEU A 29 -8.83 -5.33 -8.78
C LEU A 29 -9.52 -4.12 -8.13
N MET A 30 -9.06 -2.90 -8.43
CA MET A 30 -9.63 -1.67 -7.85
C MET A 30 -11.11 -1.49 -8.18
N GLN A 31 -11.57 -1.92 -9.35
CA GLN A 31 -12.98 -1.80 -9.77
C GLN A 31 -13.97 -2.61 -8.91
N HIS A 32 -13.48 -3.68 -8.26
CA HIS A 32 -14.30 -4.52 -7.40
C HIS A 32 -14.55 -3.94 -6.00
N TYR A 33 -13.83 -2.88 -5.63
CA TYR A 33 -13.85 -2.26 -4.31
C TYR A 33 -14.19 -0.76 -4.38
N ASP A 34 -14.46 -0.15 -3.23
CA ASP A 34 -14.44 1.30 -3.04
C ASP A 34 -12.96 1.68 -2.81
N SER A 35 -12.28 2.01 -3.91
CA SER A 35 -10.82 2.07 -3.98
C SER A 35 -10.28 3.48 -3.91
N TYR A 36 -9.25 3.65 -3.09
CA TYR A 36 -8.51 4.89 -2.90
C TYR A 36 -7.02 4.62 -3.15
N VAL A 37 -6.32 5.55 -3.78
CA VAL A 37 -4.86 5.47 -4.00
C VAL A 37 -4.18 6.64 -3.33
N LEU A 38 -3.28 6.37 -2.40
CA LEU A 38 -2.42 7.36 -1.75
C LEU A 38 -1.02 7.30 -2.37
N THR A 39 -0.60 8.38 -3.00
CA THR A 39 0.69 8.45 -3.69
C THR A 39 1.30 9.86 -3.61
N GLU A 40 2.59 9.98 -3.90
CA GLU A 40 3.26 11.26 -4.08
C GLU A 40 3.16 11.80 -5.52
N LYS A 41 2.59 11.04 -6.45
CA LYS A 41 2.36 11.49 -7.83
C LYS A 41 1.22 12.52 -7.86
N LYS A 42 1.48 13.73 -8.36
CA LYS A 42 0.52 14.85 -8.33
C LYS A 42 -0.70 14.61 -9.20
N ASN A 43 -0.52 14.09 -10.42
CA ASN A 43 -1.60 13.89 -11.40
C ASN A 43 -2.11 12.45 -11.43
N ALA A 44 -2.04 11.73 -10.30
CA ALA A 44 -2.45 10.33 -10.24
C ALA A 44 -3.94 10.12 -10.55
N GLN A 45 -4.79 11.15 -10.36
CA GLN A 45 -6.21 11.04 -10.66
C GLN A 45 -6.48 10.79 -12.14
N GLU A 46 -5.68 11.36 -13.04
CA GLU A 46 -5.81 11.17 -14.50
C GLU A 46 -5.62 9.69 -14.88
N ASP A 47 -4.65 9.01 -14.27
CA ASP A 47 -4.38 7.59 -14.54
C ASP A 47 -5.44 6.65 -13.92
N LEU A 48 -6.21 7.13 -12.93
CA LEU A 48 -7.09 6.32 -12.09
C LEU A 48 -8.58 6.60 -12.31
N ILE A 49 -8.92 7.38 -13.34
CA ILE A 49 -10.32 7.66 -13.70
C ILE A 49 -11.08 6.34 -13.92
N GLY A 50 -12.18 6.18 -13.23
CA GLY A 50 -13.02 4.96 -13.29
C GLY A 50 -12.52 3.77 -12.47
N PHE A 51 -11.34 3.86 -11.82
CA PHE A 51 -10.75 2.78 -11.03
C PHE A 51 -10.67 3.09 -9.54
N ALA A 52 -10.18 4.26 -9.18
CA ALA A 52 -9.98 4.66 -7.79
C ALA A 52 -9.97 6.18 -7.62
N GLN A 53 -10.19 6.64 -6.38
CA GLN A 53 -9.99 8.04 -6.00
C GLN A 53 -8.53 8.27 -5.61
N ALA A 54 -7.83 9.15 -6.31
CA ALA A 54 -6.44 9.47 -6.00
C ALA A 54 -6.34 10.55 -4.92
N MET A 55 -5.42 10.32 -3.98
CA MET A 55 -5.02 11.27 -2.93
C MET A 55 -3.51 11.47 -3.02
N SER A 56 -3.06 12.71 -3.07
CA SER A 56 -1.64 13.01 -3.06
C SER A 56 -1.14 13.33 -1.65
N MET A 57 0.04 12.82 -1.32
CA MET A 57 0.75 13.17 -0.10
C MET A 57 2.22 13.42 -0.44
N GLU A 58 2.75 14.55 0.02
CA GLU A 58 4.16 14.83 -0.13
C GLU A 58 5.00 13.79 0.62
N ASN A 59 6.04 13.31 -0.05
CA ASN A 59 7.05 12.51 0.59
C ASN A 59 7.96 13.44 1.39
N TYR A 60 7.81 13.45 2.69
CA TYR A 60 8.70 14.19 3.58
C TYR A 60 10.07 13.50 3.57
N ASN A 61 10.94 13.97 2.67
CA ASN A 61 12.26 13.41 2.46
C ASN A 61 13.04 13.36 3.78
N VAL A 62 13.48 12.16 4.13
CA VAL A 62 13.91 11.76 5.47
C VAL A 62 15.32 12.27 5.82
N MET A 63 15.98 13.04 4.94
CA MET A 63 17.40 13.41 5.13
C MET A 63 17.63 14.44 6.25
N ASN A 64 16.76 15.45 6.38
CA ASN A 64 16.84 16.45 7.44
C ASN A 64 15.60 16.39 8.34
N HIS A 65 15.78 16.34 9.66
CA HIS A 65 14.71 16.26 10.67
C HIS A 65 13.82 15.01 10.58
N LYS A 66 14.45 13.84 10.46
CA LYS A 66 13.80 12.51 10.25
C LYS A 66 12.61 12.24 11.18
N LEU A 67 12.75 12.47 12.47
CA LEU A 67 11.71 12.19 13.46
C LEU A 67 10.50 13.12 13.28
N TRP A 68 10.74 14.41 13.11
CA TRP A 68 9.67 15.40 12.96
C TRP A 68 8.86 15.20 11.67
N ASN A 69 9.53 14.90 10.59
CA ASN A 69 8.90 14.59 9.31
C ASN A 69 8.09 13.29 9.38
N PHE A 70 8.59 12.30 10.09
CA PHE A 70 7.85 11.06 10.33
C PHE A 70 6.57 11.30 11.14
N LEU A 71 6.64 12.09 12.21
CA LEU A 71 5.47 12.46 13.02
C LEU A 71 4.43 13.24 12.21
N LYS A 72 4.85 14.16 11.34
CA LYS A 72 3.96 14.86 10.39
C LYS A 72 3.27 13.86 9.45
N SER A 73 4.02 12.89 8.91
CA SER A 73 3.46 11.84 8.06
C SER A 73 2.43 10.99 8.80
N LEU A 74 2.70 10.59 10.03
CA LEU A 74 1.74 9.84 10.87
C LEU A 74 0.45 10.63 11.11
N ARG A 75 0.56 11.93 11.44
CA ARG A 75 -0.63 12.78 11.65
C ARG A 75 -1.46 12.89 10.37
N ARG A 76 -0.82 13.04 9.21
CA ARG A 76 -1.50 13.12 7.91
C ARG A 76 -2.14 11.78 7.54
N CYS A 77 -1.43 10.68 7.69
CA CYS A 77 -1.97 9.34 7.49
C CYS A 77 -3.16 9.05 8.40
N ARG A 78 -3.11 9.46 9.67
CA ARG A 78 -4.25 9.34 10.59
C ARG A 78 -5.48 10.13 10.11
N LYS A 79 -5.28 11.35 9.59
CA LYS A 79 -6.38 12.17 9.03
C LYS A 79 -7.01 11.47 7.82
N ILE A 80 -6.18 11.01 6.88
CA ILE A 80 -6.62 10.26 5.69
C ILE A 80 -7.36 8.98 6.10
N TRP A 81 -6.78 8.22 7.04
CA TRP A 81 -7.42 6.99 7.51
C TRP A 81 -8.81 7.25 8.10
N LYS A 82 -8.97 8.30 8.91
CA LYS A 82 -10.26 8.69 9.51
C LYS A 82 -11.31 9.09 8.46
N GLN A 83 -10.89 9.68 7.34
CA GLN A 83 -11.79 10.05 6.23
C GLN A 83 -12.26 8.82 5.46
N ILE A 84 -11.35 7.88 5.16
CA ILE A 84 -11.65 6.72 4.33
C ILE A 84 -12.18 5.56 5.18
N LYS A 85 -11.55 5.29 6.34
CA LYS A 85 -11.75 4.10 7.19
C LYS A 85 -11.58 2.81 6.38
N PRO A 86 -10.41 2.59 5.74
CA PRO A 86 -10.20 1.44 4.88
C PRO A 86 -10.16 0.14 5.69
N GLN A 87 -10.81 -0.89 5.17
CA GLN A 87 -10.76 -2.24 5.74
C GLN A 87 -9.45 -2.94 5.36
N TYR A 88 -8.91 -2.61 4.18
CA TYR A 88 -7.65 -3.14 3.67
C TYR A 88 -6.72 -2.01 3.25
N ILE A 89 -5.43 -2.18 3.52
CA ILE A 89 -4.37 -1.32 3.04
C ILE A 89 -3.39 -2.19 2.26
N ILE A 90 -3.19 -1.88 0.98
CA ILE A 90 -2.33 -2.62 0.05
C ILE A 90 -1.22 -1.69 -0.41
N SER A 91 0.03 -2.17 -0.42
CA SER A 91 1.15 -1.38 -0.96
C SER A 91 2.04 -2.22 -1.86
N THR A 92 2.47 -1.63 -2.96
CA THR A 92 3.45 -2.19 -3.90
C THR A 92 4.88 -1.75 -3.58
N GLY A 93 5.10 -1.03 -2.48
CA GLY A 93 6.46 -0.71 -2.06
C GLY A 93 6.70 0.68 -1.49
N ALA A 94 7.96 0.87 -1.16
CA ALA A 94 8.63 2.03 -0.59
C ALA A 94 8.30 2.38 0.86
N ALA A 95 9.27 3.05 1.50
CA ALA A 95 9.16 3.54 2.88
C ALA A 95 8.01 4.55 3.09
N PHE A 96 7.51 5.13 1.99
CA PHE A 96 6.33 6.00 1.96
C PHE A 96 5.09 5.35 2.58
N ALA A 97 4.94 4.02 2.45
CA ALA A 97 3.81 3.27 3.00
C ALA A 97 3.87 3.08 4.53
N LEU A 98 5.06 3.14 5.14
CA LEU A 98 5.26 2.79 6.55
C LEU A 98 4.36 3.57 7.53
N PRO A 99 4.23 4.90 7.46
CA PRO A 99 3.35 5.65 8.36
C PRO A 99 1.87 5.21 8.23
N MET A 100 1.41 4.92 7.00
CA MET A 100 0.04 4.47 6.78
C MET A 100 -0.18 3.05 7.30
N TYR A 101 0.81 2.17 7.21
CA TYR A 101 0.76 0.81 7.77
C TYR A 101 0.68 0.84 9.30
N ILE A 102 1.45 1.70 9.96
CA ILE A 102 1.37 1.88 11.42
C ILE A 102 -0.05 2.34 11.80
N ILE A 103 -0.56 3.36 11.15
CA ILE A 103 -1.92 3.88 11.41
C ILE A 103 -2.97 2.81 11.12
N GLY A 104 -2.88 2.13 9.99
CA GLY A 104 -3.81 1.05 9.62
C GLY A 104 -3.85 -0.06 10.67
N LYS A 105 -2.69 -0.50 11.14
CA LYS A 105 -2.60 -1.52 12.20
C LYS A 105 -3.26 -1.06 13.51
N LEU A 106 -3.00 0.17 13.92
CA LEU A 106 -3.58 0.75 15.13
C LEU A 106 -5.11 0.87 15.06
N TYR A 107 -5.66 1.06 13.88
CA TYR A 107 -7.11 1.19 13.65
C TYR A 107 -7.78 -0.07 13.11
N GLY A 108 -7.08 -1.20 13.04
CA GLY A 108 -7.65 -2.51 12.71
C GLY A 108 -7.83 -2.81 11.21
N SER A 109 -7.19 -2.02 10.31
CA SER A 109 -7.13 -2.39 8.89
C SER A 109 -6.28 -3.64 8.69
N LYS A 110 -6.66 -4.47 7.70
CA LYS A 110 -5.84 -5.59 7.22
C LYS A 110 -4.75 -5.07 6.29
N LEU A 111 -3.52 -5.48 6.53
CA LEU A 111 -2.34 -4.97 5.83
C LEU A 111 -1.80 -6.02 4.87
N ILE A 112 -1.71 -5.67 3.59
CA ILE A 112 -1.20 -6.52 2.52
C ILE A 112 -0.02 -5.82 1.86
N TRP A 113 1.15 -6.46 1.91
CA TRP A 113 2.34 -5.99 1.22
C TRP A 113 2.54 -6.78 -0.07
N ILE A 114 2.80 -6.10 -1.17
CA ILE A 114 3.22 -6.71 -2.43
C ILE A 114 4.69 -6.39 -2.61
N GLU A 115 5.53 -7.41 -2.57
CA GLU A 115 6.98 -7.24 -2.76
C GLU A 115 7.28 -6.92 -4.22
N THR A 116 8.30 -6.13 -4.46
CA THR A 116 8.68 -5.74 -5.82
C THR A 116 9.22 -6.92 -6.63
N ARG A 117 8.87 -6.99 -7.91
CA ARG A 117 9.42 -7.98 -8.85
C ARG A 117 10.94 -7.86 -9.04
N ALA A 118 11.54 -6.75 -8.68
CA ALA A 118 12.99 -6.57 -8.73
C ALA A 118 13.76 -7.36 -7.65
N LYS A 119 13.06 -8.02 -6.73
CA LYS A 119 13.65 -8.79 -5.62
C LYS A 119 13.27 -10.26 -5.72
N VAL A 120 14.25 -11.08 -6.12
CA VAL A 120 14.08 -12.52 -6.33
C VAL A 120 14.43 -13.33 -5.08
N TYR A 121 15.57 -13.01 -4.44
CA TYR A 121 16.12 -13.81 -3.32
C TYR A 121 16.21 -13.07 -1.99
N THR A 122 16.12 -11.75 -2.00
CA THR A 122 16.28 -10.93 -0.80
C THR A 122 15.18 -9.88 -0.68
N PRO A 123 14.59 -9.70 0.50
CA PRO A 123 13.53 -8.72 0.69
C PRO A 123 14.07 -7.29 0.56
N THR A 124 13.19 -6.35 0.19
CA THR A 124 13.51 -4.94 0.33
C THR A 124 13.68 -4.58 1.81
N ARG A 125 14.45 -3.52 2.11
CA ARG A 125 14.60 -3.03 3.51
C ARG A 125 13.24 -2.70 4.12
N THR A 126 12.37 -2.04 3.35
CA THR A 126 11.02 -1.71 3.78
C THR A 126 10.15 -2.96 3.95
N GLY A 127 10.19 -3.89 3.00
CA GLY A 127 9.47 -5.17 3.08
C GLY A 127 9.83 -5.94 4.34
N ARG A 128 11.13 -6.03 4.68
CA ARG A 128 11.60 -6.66 5.92
C ARG A 128 11.03 -6.01 7.19
N GLN A 129 10.90 -4.69 7.20
CA GLN A 129 10.35 -3.96 8.35
C GLN A 129 8.83 -4.13 8.44
N ILE A 130 8.14 -4.01 7.32
CA ILE A 130 6.68 -4.06 7.22
C ILE A 130 6.13 -5.48 7.41
N SER A 131 6.88 -6.53 7.01
CA SER A 131 6.46 -7.93 7.15
C SER A 131 6.05 -8.31 8.58
N LYS A 132 6.64 -7.66 9.58
CA LYS A 132 6.30 -7.89 10.99
C LYS A 132 4.87 -7.52 11.34
N PHE A 133 4.28 -6.53 10.64
CA PHE A 133 2.92 -6.04 10.91
C PHE A 133 1.90 -6.50 9.88
N CYS A 134 2.32 -6.96 8.70
CA CYS A 134 1.43 -7.41 7.64
C CYS A 134 0.64 -8.64 8.04
N ASP A 135 -0.60 -8.67 7.57
CA ASP A 135 -1.45 -9.86 7.63
C ASP A 135 -1.12 -10.82 6.48
N LYS A 136 -0.77 -10.29 5.30
CA LYS A 136 -0.33 -11.07 4.11
C LYS A 136 0.77 -10.35 3.35
N ILE A 137 1.64 -11.14 2.71
CA ILE A 137 2.69 -10.66 1.83
C ILE A 137 2.57 -11.40 0.50
N ILE A 138 2.30 -10.65 -0.56
CA ILE A 138 2.28 -11.20 -1.91
C ILE A 138 3.68 -11.08 -2.48
N VAL A 139 4.28 -12.21 -2.77
CA VAL A 139 5.59 -12.29 -3.41
C VAL A 139 5.43 -12.58 -4.89
N GLN A 140 6.34 -12.06 -5.71
CA GLN A 140 6.30 -12.20 -7.17
C GLN A 140 7.28 -13.27 -7.68
N TRP A 141 8.02 -13.90 -6.77
CA TRP A 141 8.95 -14.98 -7.04
C TRP A 141 8.78 -16.07 -5.97
N PRO A 142 8.72 -17.35 -6.35
CA PRO A 142 8.52 -18.44 -5.40
C PRO A 142 9.64 -18.55 -4.36
N GLU A 143 10.86 -18.15 -4.69
CA GLU A 143 12.02 -18.13 -3.78
C GLU A 143 11.81 -17.21 -2.57
N MET A 144 10.93 -16.22 -2.71
CA MET A 144 10.61 -15.31 -1.61
C MET A 144 9.62 -15.87 -0.59
N LEU A 145 9.01 -17.04 -0.87
CA LEU A 145 8.14 -17.74 0.10
C LEU A 145 8.90 -18.10 1.37
N GLU A 146 10.10 -18.67 1.23
CA GLU A 146 10.95 -19.04 2.38
C GLU A 146 11.41 -17.81 3.17
N VAL A 147 11.68 -16.70 2.45
CA VAL A 147 12.16 -15.44 3.07
C VAL A 147 11.12 -14.79 3.98
N TYR A 148 9.84 -14.87 3.62
CA TYR A 148 8.74 -14.24 4.37
C TYR A 148 7.91 -15.23 5.18
N GLY A 149 8.09 -16.54 4.97
CA GLY A 149 7.43 -17.61 5.72
C GLY A 149 5.91 -17.65 5.54
N GLU A 150 5.19 -18.08 6.56
CA GLU A 150 3.75 -18.38 6.53
C GLU A 150 2.84 -17.23 6.07
N LYS A 151 3.30 -15.98 6.16
CA LYS A 151 2.54 -14.82 5.69
C LYS A 151 2.64 -14.62 4.18
N ALA A 152 3.64 -15.25 3.54
CA ALA A 152 3.88 -15.11 2.11
C ALA A 152 2.93 -15.97 1.29
N VAL A 153 2.49 -15.41 0.17
CA VAL A 153 1.73 -16.15 -0.86
C VAL A 153 2.28 -15.76 -2.23
N TYR A 154 2.35 -16.75 -3.12
CA TYR A 154 2.78 -16.57 -4.51
C TYR A 154 1.65 -16.99 -5.45
N HIS A 155 1.28 -16.12 -6.36
CA HIS A 155 0.25 -16.36 -7.38
C HIS A 155 0.71 -15.89 -8.77
N GLY A 156 2.02 -15.85 -9.01
CA GLY A 156 2.60 -15.33 -10.24
C GLY A 156 3.09 -13.90 -10.11
N ILE A 157 3.60 -13.38 -11.21
CA ILE A 157 4.12 -12.01 -11.32
C ILE A 157 2.97 -11.09 -11.74
N LEU A 158 2.89 -9.92 -11.11
CA LEU A 158 1.99 -8.85 -11.59
C LEU A 158 2.47 -8.39 -12.97
N ALA A 159 1.61 -8.42 -13.95
CA ALA A 159 1.86 -8.03 -15.35
C ALA A 159 0.71 -7.23 -15.90
#